data_d057e4d2e09134a6e44c8b042819668c
#
_entry.id   d057e4d2e09134a6e44c8b042819668c
#
_cell.length_a   1.000
_cell.length_b   1.000
_cell.length_c   1.000
_cell.angle_alpha   90.00
_cell.angle_beta   90.00
_cell.angle_gamma   90.00
#
_symmetry.space_group_name_H-M   'P 1'
#
loop_
_entity.id
_entity.type
_entity.pdbx_description
1 polymer ?
#
loop_
_entity_poly.entity_id
_entity_poly.type
_entity_poly.pdbx_seq_one_letter_code
_entity_poly.pdbx_strand_id
1 'polypeptide(L)'
;VDVGNLVGATEKTLLATIVNISPVYVYFNVNERDFLEFEKCRRLNVPGNGSSAVFLGLSSDKDFPFQGKVDFTDNRVDPETGTILMRGVFDNPEGCLLPGLFARVRMPIRIEKMAMVVPEAALGIDQQGHFLLAVSDNNTVEYKPVQVGPEIYGMRVIDSGISDKDRIVVKGLQRARPGGQVSPEEETQAPVDSQSTARE
;
A
#
# COMPACT_ATOMS: atom_id res chain seq x y z
N VAL A 1 -27.77 35.88 -13.06
CA VAL A 1 -28.31 37.22 -12.83
C VAL A 1 -28.04 38.03 -14.07
N ASP A 2 -29.09 38.53 -14.70
CA ASP A 2 -28.99 39.24 -15.99
C ASP A 2 -28.75 40.74 -15.80
N VAL A 3 -28.23 41.39 -16.83
CA VAL A 3 -27.96 42.83 -16.81
C VAL A 3 -29.27 43.59 -16.63
N GLY A 4 -29.33 44.43 -15.61
CA GLY A 4 -30.53 45.22 -15.26
C GLY A 4 -31.30 44.67 -14.07
N ASN A 5 -30.95 43.49 -13.53
CA ASN A 5 -31.55 42.97 -12.31
C ASN A 5 -31.02 43.71 -11.07
N LEU A 6 -31.93 44.13 -10.19
CA LEU A 6 -31.57 44.72 -8.91
C LEU A 6 -31.16 43.62 -7.95
N VAL A 7 -29.91 43.67 -7.44
CA VAL A 7 -29.36 42.68 -6.52
C VAL A 7 -29.26 43.26 -5.09
N GLY A 8 -29.66 42.46 -4.09
CA GLY A 8 -29.45 42.81 -2.67
C GLY A 8 -30.44 43.82 -2.06
N ALA A 9 -31.50 44.23 -2.78
CA ALA A 9 -32.44 45.23 -2.26
C ALA A 9 -33.45 44.68 -1.24
N THR A 10 -33.89 43.41 -1.41
CA THR A 10 -34.89 42.79 -0.53
C THR A 10 -34.47 41.36 -0.07
N GLU A 11 -33.73 40.66 -0.89
CA GLU A 11 -33.24 39.32 -0.58
C GLU A 11 -31.74 39.22 -0.87
N LYS A 12 -31.04 38.33 -0.13
CA LYS A 12 -29.62 38.01 -0.36
C LYS A 12 -29.50 37.26 -1.70
N THR A 13 -29.10 37.95 -2.74
CA THR A 13 -28.88 37.34 -4.04
C THR A 13 -27.47 36.76 -4.12
N LEU A 14 -27.38 35.46 -4.37
CA LEU A 14 -26.09 34.81 -4.61
C LEU A 14 -25.60 35.17 -6.01
N LEU A 15 -24.53 35.94 -6.12
CA LEU A 15 -23.96 36.38 -7.40
C LEU A 15 -22.94 35.36 -7.94
N ALA A 16 -22.08 34.88 -7.09
CA ALA A 16 -21.06 33.88 -7.45
C ALA A 16 -20.65 33.09 -6.20
N THR A 17 -20.20 31.86 -6.40
CA THR A 17 -19.57 31.05 -5.37
C THR A 17 -18.08 30.98 -5.68
N ILE A 18 -17.27 31.44 -4.74
CA ILE A 18 -15.81 31.35 -4.85
C ILE A 18 -15.37 30.21 -3.94
N VAL A 19 -14.66 29.25 -4.50
CA VAL A 19 -14.14 28.08 -3.79
C VAL A 19 -12.62 28.17 -3.76
N ASN A 20 -12.04 27.96 -2.58
CA ASN A 20 -10.61 27.80 -2.45
C ASN A 20 -10.23 26.37 -2.90
N ILE A 21 -9.41 26.28 -3.94
CA ILE A 21 -8.96 25.01 -4.52
C ILE A 21 -7.53 24.63 -4.10
N SER A 22 -6.90 25.37 -3.21
CA SER A 22 -5.59 25.05 -2.64
C SER A 22 -5.51 25.52 -1.20
N PRO A 23 -5.35 24.61 -0.23
CA PRO A 23 -5.25 23.16 -0.35
C PRO A 23 -6.60 22.47 -0.68
N VAL A 24 -6.54 21.24 -1.21
CA VAL A 24 -7.69 20.38 -1.43
C VAL A 24 -7.79 19.36 -0.31
N TYR A 25 -9.02 19.12 0.14
CA TYR A 25 -9.33 18.11 1.14
C TYR A 25 -9.97 16.88 0.48
N VAL A 26 -9.45 15.71 0.83
CA VAL A 26 -9.97 14.44 0.33
C VAL A 26 -10.44 13.61 1.52
N TYR A 27 -11.71 13.23 1.51
CA TYR A 27 -12.31 12.38 2.53
C TYR A 27 -12.37 10.95 2.01
N PHE A 28 -11.94 10.00 2.83
CA PHE A 28 -11.95 8.59 2.50
C PHE A 28 -12.21 7.75 3.74
N ASN A 29 -12.82 6.59 3.53
CA ASN A 29 -13.12 5.64 4.58
C ASN A 29 -12.06 4.55 4.63
N VAL A 30 -11.62 4.23 5.83
CA VAL A 30 -10.66 3.16 6.11
C VAL A 30 -11.35 2.14 7.00
N ASN A 31 -11.20 0.85 6.72
CA ASN A 31 -11.77 -0.18 7.57
C ASN A 31 -11.08 -0.22 8.94
N GLU A 32 -11.79 -0.69 9.96
CA GLU A 32 -11.31 -0.72 11.34
C GLU A 32 -9.98 -1.47 11.50
N ARG A 33 -9.81 -2.60 10.80
CA ARG A 33 -8.61 -3.42 10.88
C ARG A 33 -7.36 -2.65 10.42
N ASP A 34 -7.45 -2.03 9.25
CA ASP A 34 -6.34 -1.28 8.66
C ASP A 34 -6.04 -0.02 9.49
N PHE A 35 -7.07 0.60 10.03
CA PHE A 35 -6.92 1.73 10.95
C PHE A 35 -6.17 1.34 12.22
N LEU A 36 -6.52 0.21 12.83
CA LEU A 36 -5.84 -0.26 14.05
C LEU A 36 -4.36 -0.59 13.79
N GLU A 37 -4.04 -1.16 12.63
CA GLU A 37 -2.64 -1.38 12.22
C GLU A 37 -1.90 -0.05 12.02
N PHE A 38 -2.50 0.90 11.34
CA PHE A 38 -1.95 2.26 11.14
C PHE A 38 -1.66 2.94 12.49
N GLU A 39 -2.64 2.94 13.41
CA GLU A 39 -2.48 3.53 14.75
C GLU A 39 -1.41 2.83 15.59
N LYS A 40 -1.32 1.51 15.50
CA LYS A 40 -0.26 0.74 16.17
C LYS A 40 1.13 1.15 15.67
N CYS A 41 1.31 1.26 14.36
CA CYS A 41 2.56 1.70 13.76
C CYS A 41 2.90 3.15 14.12
N ARG A 42 1.91 4.03 14.16
CA ARG A 42 2.05 5.43 14.56
C ARG A 42 2.49 5.57 16.03
N ARG A 43 1.88 4.82 16.95
CA ARG A 43 2.21 4.85 18.39
C ARG A 43 3.58 4.29 18.68
N LEU A 44 4.02 3.27 17.96
CA LEU A 44 5.33 2.66 18.14
C LEU A 44 6.48 3.51 17.57
N ASN A 45 6.15 4.64 16.94
CA ASN A 45 7.11 5.56 16.33
C ASN A 45 8.14 4.85 15.44
N VAL A 46 7.69 3.82 14.73
CA VAL A 46 8.54 3.04 13.84
C VAL A 46 9.09 3.96 12.75
N PRO A 47 10.41 4.13 12.60
CA PRO A 47 10.99 4.99 11.60
C PRO A 47 10.50 4.62 10.20
N GLY A 48 9.82 5.58 9.54
CA GLY A 48 9.18 5.37 8.24
C GLY A 48 7.68 5.02 8.31
N ASN A 49 7.14 4.60 9.45
CA ASN A 49 5.75 4.14 9.62
C ASN A 49 4.85 5.12 10.38
N GLY A 50 5.37 6.23 10.86
CA GLY A 50 4.58 7.29 11.51
C GLY A 50 4.25 8.44 10.57
N SER A 51 4.56 8.29 9.30
CA SER A 51 4.25 9.29 8.30
C SER A 51 2.75 9.29 8.04
N SER A 52 2.09 10.39 8.38
CA SER A 52 0.71 10.67 7.96
C SER A 52 0.62 10.85 6.44
N ALA A 53 1.61 10.39 5.68
CA ALA A 53 1.66 10.53 4.24
C ALA A 53 0.52 9.74 3.60
N VAL A 54 -0.14 10.37 2.66
CA VAL A 54 -1.20 9.79 1.84
C VAL A 54 -0.94 10.20 0.40
N PHE A 55 -1.21 9.30 -0.52
CA PHE A 55 -1.00 9.51 -1.94
C PHE A 55 -2.33 9.47 -2.66
N LEU A 56 -2.48 10.31 -3.67
CA LEU A 56 -3.70 10.45 -4.44
C LEU A 56 -3.39 10.34 -5.93
N GLY A 57 -4.23 9.60 -6.63
CA GLY A 57 -4.25 9.50 -8.09
C GLY A 57 -5.66 9.70 -8.61
N LEU A 58 -5.80 10.42 -9.70
CA LEU A 58 -7.05 10.56 -10.42
C LEU A 58 -7.36 9.27 -11.20
N SER A 59 -8.57 9.15 -11.71
CA SER A 59 -9.00 7.97 -12.48
C SER A 59 -8.19 7.76 -13.77
N SER A 60 -7.61 8.84 -14.33
CA SER A 60 -6.74 8.80 -15.51
C SER A 60 -5.31 8.37 -15.20
N ASP A 61 -4.87 8.49 -13.95
CA ASP A 61 -3.49 8.26 -13.57
C ASP A 61 -3.22 6.77 -13.36
N LYS A 62 -2.11 6.28 -13.86
CA LYS A 62 -1.65 4.91 -13.59
C LYS A 62 -1.16 4.76 -12.15
N ASP A 63 -0.49 5.81 -11.64
CA ASP A 63 0.11 5.87 -10.32
C ASP A 63 -0.61 6.87 -9.39
N PHE A 64 0.06 7.29 -8.33
CA PHE A 64 -0.42 8.22 -7.32
C PHE A 64 0.52 9.44 -7.26
N PRO A 65 0.45 10.36 -8.24
CA PRO A 65 1.42 11.45 -8.36
C PRO A 65 1.30 12.52 -7.26
N PHE A 66 0.15 12.64 -6.63
CA PHE A 66 -0.06 13.67 -5.61
C PHE A 66 0.22 13.12 -4.22
N GLN A 67 1.10 13.79 -3.49
CA GLN A 67 1.40 13.47 -2.10
C GLN A 67 0.76 14.47 -1.17
N GLY A 68 0.12 13.98 -0.13
CA GLY A 68 -0.51 14.76 0.92
C GLY A 68 -0.24 14.21 2.30
N LYS A 69 -0.96 14.74 3.29
CA LYS A 69 -0.88 14.29 4.68
C LYS A 69 -2.27 14.08 5.24
N VAL A 70 -2.44 13.05 6.06
CA VAL A 70 -3.64 12.89 6.89
C VAL A 70 -3.59 13.94 7.99
N ASP A 71 -4.60 14.80 8.02
CA ASP A 71 -4.73 15.89 9.01
C ASP A 71 -5.90 15.67 9.97
N PHE A 72 -6.84 14.83 9.61
CA PHE A 72 -8.00 14.52 10.44
C PHE A 72 -8.36 13.04 10.36
N THR A 73 -8.72 12.49 11.50
CA THR A 73 -9.28 11.15 11.67
C THR A 73 -10.49 11.27 12.59
N ASP A 74 -11.61 10.70 12.20
CA ASP A 74 -12.80 10.70 13.06
C ASP A 74 -12.53 9.90 14.35
N ASN A 75 -13.20 10.25 15.40
CA ASN A 75 -13.13 9.58 16.70
C ASN A 75 -14.19 8.47 16.85
N ARG A 76 -14.97 8.22 15.81
CA ARG A 76 -16.06 7.25 15.79
C ARG A 76 -15.96 6.33 14.57
N VAL A 77 -16.11 5.05 14.83
CA VAL A 77 -16.32 4.05 13.79
C VAL A 77 -17.79 4.08 13.37
N ASP A 78 -18.05 4.08 12.09
CA ASP A 78 -19.41 3.87 11.58
C ASP A 78 -19.79 2.39 11.76
N PRO A 79 -20.80 2.08 12.60
CA PRO A 79 -21.17 0.71 12.91
C PRO A 79 -21.85 -0.03 11.75
N GLU A 80 -22.38 0.68 10.75
CA GLU A 80 -23.04 0.08 9.60
C GLU A 80 -22.02 -0.41 8.57
N THR A 81 -20.91 0.32 8.41
CA THR A 81 -19.89 0.01 7.41
C THR A 81 -18.60 -0.58 8.00
N GLY A 82 -18.40 -0.46 9.33
CA GLY A 82 -17.15 -0.85 9.99
C GLY A 82 -15.96 -0.01 9.56
N THR A 83 -16.19 1.25 9.16
CA THR A 83 -15.15 2.14 8.67
C THR A 83 -15.00 3.40 9.50
N ILE A 84 -13.83 4.04 9.39
CA ILE A 84 -13.49 5.31 10.02
C ILE A 84 -13.23 6.33 8.93
N LEU A 85 -13.84 7.51 9.07
CA LEU A 85 -13.62 8.61 8.16
C LEU A 85 -12.27 9.28 8.45
N MET A 86 -11.45 9.40 7.42
CA MET A 86 -10.20 10.12 7.46
C MET A 86 -10.18 11.24 6.40
N ARG A 87 -9.35 12.25 6.64
CA ARG A 87 -9.17 13.36 5.71
C ARG A 87 -7.69 13.54 5.40
N GLY A 88 -7.37 13.58 4.11
CA GLY A 88 -6.07 13.98 3.60
C GLY A 88 -6.10 15.40 3.08
N VAL A 89 -5.01 16.12 3.31
CA VAL A 89 -4.75 17.46 2.79
C VAL A 89 -3.70 17.36 1.69
N PHE A 90 -3.99 17.98 0.55
CA PHE A 90 -3.12 17.98 -0.63
C PHE A 90 -2.92 19.40 -1.13
N ASP A 91 -1.67 19.76 -1.39
CA ASP A 91 -1.34 21.01 -2.06
C ASP A 91 -1.73 20.92 -3.53
N ASN A 92 -2.32 21.98 -4.06
CA ASN A 92 -2.81 22.02 -5.44
C ASN A 92 -2.40 23.33 -6.13
N PRO A 93 -1.09 23.59 -6.27
CA PRO A 93 -0.60 24.85 -6.84
C PRO A 93 -0.97 25.02 -8.31
N GLU A 94 -1.06 23.92 -9.05
CA GLU A 94 -1.37 23.91 -10.49
C GLU A 94 -2.89 23.88 -10.77
N GLY A 95 -3.72 23.70 -9.72
CA GLY A 95 -5.18 23.63 -9.88
C GLY A 95 -5.70 22.36 -10.58
N CYS A 96 -4.87 21.31 -10.66
CA CYS A 96 -5.25 20.04 -11.32
C CYS A 96 -6.32 19.27 -10.54
N LEU A 97 -6.35 19.42 -9.22
CA LEU A 97 -7.33 18.77 -8.36
C LEU A 97 -8.55 19.68 -8.21
N LEU A 98 -9.68 19.22 -8.73
CA LEU A 98 -10.95 19.96 -8.64
C LEU A 98 -11.90 19.26 -7.66
N PRO A 99 -12.65 20.02 -6.84
CA PRO A 99 -13.70 19.45 -6.01
C PRO A 99 -14.73 18.71 -6.85
N GLY A 100 -15.13 17.51 -6.39
CA GLY A 100 -16.09 16.66 -7.09
C GLY A 100 -15.48 15.61 -8.01
N LEU A 101 -14.17 15.63 -8.24
CA LEU A 101 -13.50 14.56 -8.98
C LEU A 101 -13.43 13.29 -8.13
N PHE A 102 -13.56 12.15 -8.81
CA PHE A 102 -13.25 10.85 -8.20
C PHE A 102 -11.74 10.65 -8.11
N ALA A 103 -11.26 10.30 -6.93
CA ALA A 103 -9.86 10.08 -6.67
C ALA A 103 -9.63 8.72 -5.99
N ARG A 104 -8.51 8.09 -6.33
CA ARG A 104 -8.01 6.91 -5.63
C ARG A 104 -7.02 7.36 -4.58
N VAL A 105 -7.16 6.82 -3.38
CA VAL A 105 -6.27 7.13 -2.25
C VAL A 105 -5.45 5.90 -1.91
N ARG A 106 -4.16 6.10 -1.69
CA ARG A 106 -3.21 5.09 -1.22
C ARG A 106 -2.55 5.58 0.05
N MET A 107 -2.75 4.85 1.13
CA MET A 107 -2.15 5.13 2.42
C MET A 107 -1.24 3.97 2.82
N PRO A 108 0.06 4.19 3.07
CA PRO A 108 0.93 3.14 3.57
C PRO A 108 0.57 2.86 5.03
N ILE A 109 0.11 1.65 5.31
CA ILE A 109 -0.28 1.22 6.67
C ILE A 109 0.95 0.73 7.43
N ARG A 110 1.83 0.00 6.73
CA ARG A 110 3.04 -0.59 7.30
C ARG A 110 4.20 -0.43 6.32
N ILE A 111 5.33 0.07 6.80
CA ILE A 111 6.57 0.13 6.02
C ILE A 111 7.57 -0.80 6.73
N GLU A 112 7.83 -1.95 6.18
CA GLU A 112 8.95 -2.78 6.57
C GLU A 112 10.18 -2.38 5.75
N LYS A 113 11.22 -1.91 6.44
CA LYS A 113 12.45 -1.47 5.76
C LYS A 113 13.23 -2.63 5.14
N MET A 114 13.03 -3.84 5.66
CA MET A 114 13.68 -5.07 5.18
C MET A 114 12.65 -6.20 5.30
N ALA A 115 11.88 -6.42 4.26
CA ALA A 115 11.01 -7.58 4.16
C ALA A 115 11.72 -8.64 3.30
N MET A 116 11.66 -9.89 3.73
CA MET A 116 12.08 -11.00 2.89
C MET A 116 11.05 -11.17 1.78
N VAL A 117 11.51 -11.18 0.54
CA VAL A 117 10.66 -11.39 -0.62
C VAL A 117 11.14 -12.57 -1.42
N VAL A 118 10.22 -13.35 -1.92
CA VAL A 118 10.51 -14.48 -2.81
C VAL A 118 9.67 -14.37 -4.08
N PRO A 119 10.15 -14.86 -5.22
CA PRO A 119 9.33 -14.95 -6.41
C PRO A 119 8.07 -15.78 -6.13
N GLU A 120 6.91 -15.34 -6.62
CA GLU A 120 5.65 -16.09 -6.46
C GLU A 120 5.78 -17.54 -6.95
N ALA A 121 6.59 -17.78 -7.99
CA ALA A 121 6.86 -19.10 -8.53
C ALA A 121 7.60 -20.06 -7.57
N ALA A 122 8.21 -19.53 -6.50
CA ALA A 122 8.88 -20.35 -5.46
C ALA A 122 7.90 -20.86 -4.40
N LEU A 123 6.69 -20.29 -4.32
CA LEU A 123 5.69 -20.66 -3.33
C LEU A 123 4.92 -21.91 -3.77
N GLY A 124 4.85 -22.87 -2.85
CA GLY A 124 3.93 -23.97 -2.92
C GLY A 124 2.72 -23.73 -2.01
N ILE A 125 1.62 -24.39 -2.34
CA ILE A 125 0.39 -24.38 -1.53
C ILE A 125 -0.02 -25.82 -1.28
N ASP A 126 -0.29 -26.16 -0.04
CA ASP A 126 -0.85 -27.43 0.37
C ASP A 126 -2.03 -27.28 1.34
N GLN A 127 -2.46 -28.36 1.96
CA GLN A 127 -3.60 -28.35 2.91
C GLN A 127 -3.30 -27.58 4.21
N GLN A 128 -2.01 -27.34 4.51
CA GLN A 128 -1.57 -26.62 5.70
C GLN A 128 -1.35 -25.12 5.42
N GLY A 129 -1.34 -24.73 4.14
CA GLY A 129 -1.14 -23.34 3.72
C GLY A 129 0.03 -23.19 2.75
N HIS A 130 0.70 -22.04 2.83
CA HIS A 130 1.84 -21.75 1.97
C HIS A 130 3.12 -22.34 2.53
N PHE A 131 3.96 -22.86 1.64
CA PHE A 131 5.26 -23.37 2.01
C PHE A 131 6.34 -22.99 0.98
N LEU A 132 7.58 -23.05 1.41
CA LEU A 132 8.76 -22.94 0.58
C LEU A 132 9.61 -24.19 0.72
N LEU A 133 10.32 -24.55 -0.34
CA LEU A 133 11.35 -25.56 -0.31
C LEU A 133 12.71 -24.88 -0.13
N ALA A 134 13.38 -25.13 0.98
CA ALA A 134 14.72 -24.66 1.23
C ALA A 134 15.74 -25.77 0.98
N VAL A 135 16.97 -25.41 0.66
CA VAL A 135 18.08 -26.35 0.51
C VAL A 135 19.06 -26.15 1.65
N SER A 136 19.23 -27.18 2.46
CA SER A 136 20.20 -27.19 3.57
C SER A 136 21.64 -27.27 3.04
N ASP A 137 22.61 -27.06 3.93
CA ASP A 137 24.04 -27.13 3.60
C ASP A 137 24.47 -28.50 3.06
N ASN A 138 23.73 -29.54 3.40
CA ASN A 138 23.93 -30.91 2.90
C ASN A 138 23.26 -31.19 1.57
N ASN A 139 22.79 -30.15 0.86
CA ASN A 139 22.01 -30.23 -0.39
C ASN A 139 20.74 -31.09 -0.28
N THR A 140 20.14 -31.13 0.89
CA THR A 140 18.86 -31.79 1.14
C THR A 140 17.73 -30.77 1.12
N VAL A 141 16.62 -31.14 0.48
CA VAL A 141 15.42 -30.27 0.41
C VAL A 141 14.66 -30.35 1.73
N GLU A 142 14.44 -29.18 2.32
CA GLU A 142 13.64 -29.00 3.53
C GLU A 142 12.31 -28.32 3.21
N TYR A 143 11.24 -28.81 3.81
CA TYR A 143 9.93 -28.19 3.75
C TYR A 143 9.80 -27.15 4.85
N LYS A 144 9.52 -25.88 4.48
CA LYS A 144 9.34 -24.79 5.43
C LYS A 144 7.96 -24.17 5.25
N PRO A 145 7.05 -24.35 6.23
CA PRO A 145 5.78 -23.64 6.23
C PRO A 145 6.03 -22.15 6.46
N VAL A 146 5.36 -21.29 5.68
CA VAL A 146 5.57 -19.85 5.71
C VAL A 146 4.26 -19.10 5.83
N GLN A 147 4.31 -17.95 6.50
CA GLN A 147 3.24 -16.97 6.44
C GLN A 147 3.59 -15.94 5.40
N VAL A 148 2.65 -15.73 4.47
CA VAL A 148 2.84 -14.82 3.34
C VAL A 148 2.12 -13.51 3.58
N GLY A 149 2.78 -12.43 3.21
CA GLY A 149 2.25 -11.09 3.15
C GLY A 149 1.72 -10.72 1.75
N PRO A 150 1.63 -9.44 1.45
CA PRO A 150 1.17 -8.95 0.15
C PRO A 150 2.14 -9.31 -0.98
N GLU A 151 1.59 -9.38 -2.19
CA GLU A 151 2.39 -9.45 -3.41
C GLU A 151 2.80 -8.04 -3.85
N ILE A 152 4.07 -7.90 -4.22
CA ILE A 152 4.65 -6.64 -4.69
C ILE A 152 5.50 -6.95 -5.92
N TYR A 153 5.10 -6.46 -7.09
CA TYR A 153 5.83 -6.63 -8.35
C TYR A 153 6.20 -8.09 -8.71
N GLY A 154 5.28 -9.03 -8.52
CA GLY A 154 5.51 -10.44 -8.80
C GLY A 154 6.37 -11.17 -7.76
N MET A 155 6.71 -10.48 -6.67
CA MET A 155 7.39 -11.01 -5.50
C MET A 155 6.41 -11.10 -4.32
N ARG A 156 6.46 -12.17 -3.56
CA ARG A 156 5.65 -12.35 -2.35
C ARG A 156 6.47 -12.02 -1.12
N VAL A 157 5.93 -11.15 -0.27
CA VAL A 157 6.50 -10.89 1.06
C VAL A 157 6.31 -12.12 1.93
N ILE A 158 7.34 -12.48 2.69
CA ILE A 158 7.29 -13.56 3.68
C ILE A 158 7.37 -12.94 5.06
N ASP A 159 6.28 -13.03 5.81
CA ASP A 159 6.18 -12.49 7.17
C ASP A 159 6.92 -13.35 8.20
N SER A 160 6.93 -14.68 8.00
CA SER A 160 7.65 -15.62 8.89
C SER A 160 7.83 -16.99 8.24
N GLY A 161 8.79 -17.76 8.77
CA GLY A 161 9.05 -19.16 8.36
C GLY A 161 10.38 -19.39 7.65
N ILE A 162 11.08 -18.32 7.24
CA ILE A 162 12.42 -18.40 6.63
C ILE A 162 13.40 -17.44 7.29
N SER A 163 14.68 -17.65 7.04
CA SER A 163 15.80 -16.82 7.49
C SER A 163 16.58 -16.28 6.29
N ASP A 164 17.31 -15.18 6.49
CA ASP A 164 18.17 -14.55 5.48
C ASP A 164 19.22 -15.48 4.86
N LYS A 165 19.56 -16.56 5.58
CA LYS A 165 20.57 -17.55 5.16
C LYS A 165 19.97 -18.73 4.41
N ASP A 166 18.65 -18.83 4.34
CA ASP A 166 18.00 -19.96 3.69
C ASP A 166 18.12 -19.83 2.16
N ARG A 167 18.58 -20.91 1.54
CA ARG A 167 18.59 -21.05 0.08
C ARG A 167 17.25 -21.61 -0.37
N ILE A 168 16.50 -20.86 -1.15
CA ILE A 168 15.14 -21.22 -1.54
C ILE A 168 15.16 -21.76 -2.97
N VAL A 169 14.38 -22.83 -3.20
CA VAL A 169 14.19 -23.39 -4.56
C VAL A 169 13.22 -22.50 -5.33
N VAL A 170 13.72 -21.80 -6.34
CA VAL A 170 12.90 -20.92 -7.22
C VAL A 170 12.42 -21.68 -8.46
N LYS A 171 13.25 -22.56 -9.02
CA LYS A 171 12.93 -23.34 -10.21
C LYS A 171 13.03 -24.84 -9.93
N GLY A 172 12.11 -25.62 -10.50
CA GLY A 172 12.13 -27.06 -10.37
C GLY A 172 11.40 -27.62 -9.14
N LEU A 173 10.47 -26.88 -8.54
CA LEU A 173 9.66 -27.33 -7.40
C LEU A 173 9.02 -28.71 -7.63
N GLN A 174 8.60 -28.99 -8.86
CA GLN A 174 7.97 -30.27 -9.20
C GLN A 174 8.91 -31.49 -9.07
N ARG A 175 10.23 -31.27 -9.11
CA ARG A 175 11.25 -32.30 -8.99
C ARG A 175 11.83 -32.36 -7.58
N ALA A 176 11.79 -31.26 -6.83
CA ALA A 176 12.28 -31.15 -5.47
C ALA A 176 11.28 -31.78 -4.51
N ARG A 177 11.67 -32.87 -3.87
CA ARG A 177 10.85 -33.53 -2.84
C ARG A 177 11.49 -33.33 -1.47
N PRO A 178 10.72 -33.02 -0.42
CA PRO A 178 11.26 -32.97 0.94
C PRO A 178 12.07 -34.21 1.31
N GLY A 179 13.27 -34.02 1.83
CA GLY A 179 14.21 -35.09 2.15
C GLY A 179 15.05 -35.59 0.98
N GLY A 180 14.79 -35.14 -0.26
CA GLY A 180 15.57 -35.50 -1.43
C GLY A 180 16.89 -34.71 -1.52
N GLN A 181 17.93 -35.34 -2.09
CA GLN A 181 19.17 -34.63 -2.42
C GLN A 181 19.02 -33.94 -3.77
N VAL A 182 19.53 -32.72 -3.86
CA VAL A 182 19.50 -31.88 -5.06
C VAL A 182 20.90 -31.34 -5.37
N SER A 183 21.15 -31.04 -6.63
CA SER A 183 22.33 -30.30 -7.07
C SER A 183 21.90 -28.86 -7.38
N PRO A 184 22.07 -27.91 -6.44
CA PRO A 184 21.60 -26.55 -6.65
C PRO A 184 22.48 -25.80 -7.65
N GLU A 185 21.87 -25.09 -8.56
CA GLU A 185 22.48 -24.02 -9.35
C GLU A 185 22.07 -22.70 -8.69
N GLU A 186 23.05 -21.88 -8.33
CA GLU A 186 22.77 -20.59 -7.66
C GLU A 186 22.35 -19.54 -8.70
N GLU A 187 21.15 -19.02 -8.55
CA GLU A 187 20.66 -17.85 -9.29
C GLU A 187 20.71 -16.65 -8.35
N THR A 188 21.73 -15.80 -8.49
CA THR A 188 21.82 -14.55 -7.71
C THR A 188 20.80 -13.56 -8.26
N GLN A 189 19.72 -13.33 -7.54
CA GLN A 189 18.81 -12.23 -7.84
C GLN A 189 19.40 -10.94 -7.29
N ALA A 190 19.51 -9.92 -8.16
CA ALA A 190 19.85 -8.57 -7.72
C ALA A 190 18.72 -8.04 -6.79
N PRO A 191 19.07 -7.27 -5.73
CA PRO A 191 18.08 -6.63 -4.88
C PRO A 191 17.15 -5.77 -5.75
N VAL A 192 15.85 -5.90 -5.54
CA VAL A 192 14.85 -5.06 -6.21
C VAL A 192 14.97 -3.66 -5.63
N ASP A 193 15.65 -2.78 -6.34
CA ASP A 193 15.77 -1.37 -5.96
C ASP A 193 14.40 -0.70 -6.11
N SER A 194 13.83 -0.28 -5.00
CA SER A 194 12.55 0.45 -4.93
C SER A 194 12.60 1.86 -5.54
N GLN A 195 13.74 2.25 -6.15
CA GLN A 195 13.95 3.58 -6.72
C GLN A 195 13.88 3.64 -8.25
N SER A 196 13.63 2.53 -8.94
CA SER A 196 13.73 2.47 -10.41
C SER A 196 12.47 2.91 -11.19
N THR A 197 11.44 3.44 -10.54
CA THR A 197 10.20 3.81 -11.26
C THR A 197 9.87 5.32 -11.16
N ALA A 198 10.91 6.17 -11.14
CA ALA A 198 10.75 7.62 -11.24
C ALA A 198 11.30 8.19 -12.55
N ARG A 199 11.52 7.36 -13.59
CA ARG A 199 11.95 7.83 -14.92
C ARG A 199 11.45 6.86 -15.99
N GLU A 200 10.28 7.17 -16.54
CA GLU A 200 9.89 7.14 -17.94
C GLU A 200 8.45 7.60 -18.09
#